data_e0783542e4733641f89be1a8ef9686ac
#
_entry.id   e0783542e4733641f89be1a8ef9686ac
#
_cell.length_a   1.000
_cell.length_b   1.000
_cell.length_c   1.000
_cell.angle_alpha   90.00
_cell.angle_beta   90.00
_cell.angle_gamma   90.00
#
_symmetry.space_group_name_H-M   'P 1'
#
loop_
_entity.id
_entity.type
_entity.pdbx_description
1 polymer ?
#
loop_
_entity_poly.entity_id
_entity_poly.type
_entity_poly.pdbx_seq_one_letter_code
_entity_poly.pdbx_strand_id
1 'polypeptide(L)'
;KLIIILPHKERTNDVHREITSLDHLISDYENDVPFNDPTHFDDWWNKVVENGLMPEHYKHIAKEELINTASIHHHVWTDVQIVELFEYLGMEIIYRNNHLHDRRDSFAIIAKKKTN
;
A
#
# COMPACT_ATOMS: atom_id res chain seq x y z
N LYS A 1 -10.96 9.95 -15.56
CA LYS A 1 -9.64 10.07 -14.92
C LYS A 1 -9.68 9.57 -13.50
N LEU A 2 -8.62 8.92 -13.09
CA LEU A 2 -8.42 8.49 -11.72
C LEU A 2 -7.16 9.17 -11.20
N ILE A 3 -7.29 9.88 -10.08
CA ILE A 3 -6.17 10.51 -9.39
C ILE A 3 -5.96 9.74 -8.10
N ILE A 4 -4.74 9.25 -7.87
CA ILE A 4 -4.43 8.47 -6.70
C ILE A 4 -3.15 8.99 -6.05
N ILE A 5 -3.16 9.11 -4.72
CA ILE A 5 -2.01 9.46 -3.92
C ILE A 5 -1.84 8.36 -2.89
N LEU A 6 -0.70 7.70 -2.92
CA LEU A 6 -0.43 6.52 -2.09
C LEU A 6 0.91 6.61 -1.38
N PRO A 7 1.05 5.93 -0.23
CA PRO A 7 2.32 5.88 0.48
C PRO A 7 3.36 5.07 -0.30
N HIS A 8 4.59 5.56 -0.28
CA HIS A 8 5.74 4.90 -0.89
C HIS A 8 6.46 4.06 0.15
N LYS A 9 6.66 2.78 -0.13
CA LYS A 9 7.29 1.83 0.79
C LYS A 9 8.59 2.34 1.42
N GLU A 10 9.47 2.90 0.60
CA GLU A 10 10.81 3.30 1.05
C GLU A 10 10.80 4.53 1.97
N ARG A 11 9.68 5.23 2.06
CA ARG A 11 9.56 6.45 2.85
C ARG A 11 8.49 6.36 3.93
N THR A 12 8.09 5.14 4.28
CA THR A 12 7.09 4.86 5.32
C THR A 12 7.63 3.88 6.34
N ASN A 13 6.83 3.57 7.35
CA ASN A 13 7.17 2.56 8.34
C ASN A 13 7.21 1.14 7.77
N ASP A 14 6.77 0.97 6.53
CA ASP A 14 6.76 -0.31 5.82
C ASP A 14 8.07 -0.62 5.09
N VAL A 15 9.12 0.14 5.30
CA VAL A 15 10.39 0.05 4.55
C VAL A 15 11.00 -1.36 4.57
N HIS A 16 10.81 -2.12 5.65
CA HIS A 16 11.34 -3.49 5.77
C HIS A 16 10.41 -4.58 5.24
N ARG A 17 9.20 -4.21 4.82
CA ARG A 17 8.27 -5.17 4.22
C ARG A 17 8.61 -5.38 2.75
N GLU A 18 8.29 -6.58 2.24
CA GLU A 18 8.49 -6.84 0.82
C GLU A 18 7.42 -6.17 -0.02
N ILE A 19 7.80 -5.78 -1.24
CA ILE A 19 6.86 -5.21 -2.21
C ILE A 19 5.76 -6.23 -2.51
N THR A 20 4.51 -5.77 -2.46
CA THR A 20 3.37 -6.60 -2.88
C THR A 20 3.38 -6.73 -4.39
N SER A 21 3.42 -7.97 -4.88
CA SER A 21 3.42 -8.23 -6.32
C SER A 21 2.03 -8.00 -6.93
N LEU A 22 2.00 -7.81 -8.25
CA LEU A 22 0.74 -7.73 -8.98
C LEU A 22 -0.09 -9.01 -8.82
N ASP A 23 0.55 -10.17 -8.85
CA ASP A 23 -0.12 -11.45 -8.64
C ASP A 23 -0.78 -11.53 -7.27
N HIS A 24 -0.13 -11.01 -6.23
CA HIS A 24 -0.69 -10.97 -4.87
C HIS A 24 -1.93 -10.07 -4.82
N LEU A 25 -1.86 -8.89 -5.44
CA LEU A 25 -3.02 -7.98 -5.49
C LEU A 25 -4.21 -8.63 -6.19
N ILE A 26 -3.97 -9.27 -7.31
CA ILE A 26 -5.00 -9.98 -8.07
C ILE A 26 -5.60 -11.12 -7.24
N SER A 27 -4.75 -11.91 -6.60
CA SER A 27 -5.18 -13.03 -5.76
C SER A 27 -6.04 -12.56 -4.59
N ASP A 28 -5.62 -11.50 -3.90
CA ASP A 28 -6.39 -10.95 -2.79
C ASP A 28 -7.77 -10.46 -3.24
N TYR A 29 -7.84 -9.81 -4.40
CA TYR A 29 -9.10 -9.36 -4.96
C TYR A 29 -10.01 -10.54 -5.33
N GLU A 30 -9.48 -11.53 -6.01
CA GLU A 30 -10.25 -12.70 -6.43
C GLU A 30 -10.77 -13.55 -5.27
N ASN A 31 -10.04 -13.57 -4.16
CA ASN A 31 -10.38 -14.35 -2.97
C ASN A 31 -11.12 -13.55 -1.90
N ASP A 32 -11.49 -12.30 -2.19
CA ASP A 32 -12.19 -11.42 -1.25
C ASP A 32 -11.50 -11.37 0.12
N VAL A 33 -10.19 -11.22 0.15
CA VAL A 33 -9.42 -11.21 1.39
C VAL A 33 -9.89 -10.06 2.29
N PRO A 34 -10.31 -10.36 3.53
CA PRO A 34 -10.89 -9.34 4.41
C PRO A 34 -9.83 -8.40 5.00
N PHE A 35 -10.30 -7.23 5.48
CA PHE A 35 -9.42 -6.23 6.08
C PHE A 35 -8.68 -6.73 7.33
N ASN A 36 -9.21 -7.73 8.01
CA ASN A 36 -8.60 -8.30 9.22
C ASN A 36 -7.83 -9.59 8.94
N ASP A 37 -7.38 -9.79 7.70
CA ASP A 37 -6.60 -10.96 7.32
C ASP A 37 -5.32 -11.08 8.16
N PRO A 38 -5.13 -12.20 8.87
CA PRO A 38 -3.98 -12.35 9.75
C PRO A 38 -2.62 -12.37 9.04
N THR A 39 -2.56 -12.78 7.77
CA THR A 39 -1.28 -12.82 7.05
C THR A 39 -0.73 -11.42 6.79
N HIS A 40 -1.57 -10.47 6.40
CA HIS A 40 -1.17 -9.07 6.23
C HIS A 40 -0.76 -8.46 7.56
N PHE A 41 -1.53 -8.73 8.61
CA PHE A 41 -1.26 -8.19 9.94
C PHE A 41 0.05 -8.74 10.50
N ASP A 42 0.30 -10.04 10.36
CA ASP A 42 1.53 -10.67 10.85
C ASP A 42 2.75 -10.13 10.12
N ASP A 43 2.66 -9.91 8.81
CA ASP A 43 3.74 -9.30 8.06
C ASP A 43 4.05 -7.90 8.57
N TRP A 44 3.02 -7.08 8.78
CA TRP A 44 3.17 -5.75 9.35
C TRP A 44 3.79 -5.81 10.75
N TRP A 45 3.29 -6.68 11.61
CA TRP A 45 3.80 -6.82 12.97
C TRP A 45 5.28 -7.18 12.97
N ASN A 46 5.65 -8.18 12.21
CA ASN A 46 7.03 -8.69 12.18
C ASN A 46 8.01 -7.69 11.55
N LYS A 47 7.58 -6.94 10.55
CA LYS A 47 8.48 -6.04 9.81
C LYS A 47 8.46 -4.61 10.30
N VAL A 48 7.39 -4.17 10.91
CA VAL A 48 7.23 -2.79 11.40
C VAL A 48 7.41 -2.74 12.91
N VAL A 49 6.57 -3.45 13.65
CA VAL A 49 6.57 -3.37 15.12
C VAL A 49 7.85 -3.94 15.71
N GLU A 50 8.25 -5.12 15.27
CA GLU A 50 9.45 -5.79 15.79
C GLU A 50 10.76 -5.12 15.35
N ASN A 51 10.72 -4.26 14.35
CA ASN A 51 11.85 -3.41 13.94
C ASN A 51 11.83 -2.02 14.58
N GLY A 52 10.92 -1.78 15.53
CA GLY A 52 10.86 -0.50 16.25
C GLY A 52 10.27 0.65 15.45
N LEU A 53 9.53 0.37 14.38
CA LEU A 53 8.97 1.38 13.48
C LEU A 53 7.48 1.65 13.70
N MET A 54 6.90 1.10 14.76
CA MET A 54 5.48 1.30 15.07
C MET A 54 5.16 2.79 15.22
N PRO A 55 4.12 3.29 14.53
CA PRO A 55 3.68 4.68 14.72
C PRO A 55 3.35 4.96 16.19
N GLU A 56 3.78 6.12 16.69
CA GLU A 56 3.66 6.48 18.10
C GLU A 56 2.23 6.38 18.61
N HIS A 57 1.27 6.83 17.82
CA HIS A 57 -0.14 6.83 18.22
C HIS A 57 -0.77 5.43 18.29
N TYR A 58 -0.09 4.40 17.77
CA TYR A 58 -0.56 3.01 17.86
C TYR A 58 -0.08 2.30 19.12
N LYS A 59 0.91 2.85 19.82
CA LYS A 59 1.53 2.18 20.97
C LYS A 59 0.59 1.95 22.15
N HIS A 60 -0.50 2.70 22.20
CA HIS A 60 -1.50 2.59 23.27
C HIS A 60 -2.69 1.71 22.88
N ILE A 61 -2.67 1.13 21.69
CA ILE A 61 -3.77 0.32 21.16
C ILE A 61 -3.41 -1.15 21.26
N ALA A 62 -4.32 -1.97 21.79
CA ALA A 62 -4.11 -3.40 21.90
C ALA A 62 -3.95 -4.06 20.52
N LYS A 63 -3.12 -5.10 20.44
CA LYS A 63 -2.84 -5.80 19.19
C LYS A 63 -4.13 -6.28 18.50
N GLU A 64 -5.04 -6.86 19.26
CA GLU A 64 -6.31 -7.37 18.75
C GLU A 64 -7.19 -6.25 18.19
N GLU A 65 -7.12 -5.07 18.77
CA GLU A 65 -7.86 -3.92 18.28
C GLU A 65 -7.27 -3.40 16.96
N LEU A 66 -5.95 -3.40 16.84
CA LEU A 66 -5.28 -2.97 15.60
C LEU A 66 -5.70 -3.82 14.40
N ILE A 67 -5.76 -5.14 14.57
CA ILE A 67 -6.18 -6.02 13.46
C ILE A 67 -7.64 -5.79 13.06
N ASN A 68 -8.50 -5.48 14.03
CA ASN A 68 -9.94 -5.33 13.79
C ASN A 68 -10.33 -3.95 13.26
N THR A 69 -9.44 -2.96 13.33
CA THR A 69 -9.72 -1.59 12.87
C THR A 69 -9.10 -1.25 11.52
N ALA A 70 -8.43 -2.21 10.86
CA ALA A 70 -7.72 -1.98 9.59
C ALA A 70 -6.74 -0.81 9.67
N SER A 71 -6.05 -0.69 10.80
CA SER A 71 -5.15 0.43 11.07
C SER A 71 -3.76 0.30 10.43
N ILE A 72 -3.57 -0.69 9.57
CA ILE A 72 -2.29 -0.97 8.93
C ILE A 72 -2.40 -0.88 7.40
N HIS A 73 -1.28 -0.72 6.74
CA HIS A 73 -1.21 -0.88 5.29
C HIS A 73 -1.16 -2.38 4.98
N HIS A 74 -2.18 -2.91 4.30
CA HIS A 74 -2.21 -4.33 3.94
C HIS A 74 -1.20 -4.65 2.85
N HIS A 75 -1.14 -3.81 1.84
CA HIS A 75 -0.24 -3.97 0.70
C HIS A 75 0.83 -2.87 0.73
N VAL A 76 1.98 -3.19 0.15
CA VAL A 76 3.15 -2.33 0.19
C VAL A 76 3.69 -2.18 -1.22
N TRP A 77 3.89 -0.95 -1.67
CA TRP A 77 4.31 -0.68 -3.04
C TRP A 77 5.16 0.59 -3.15
N THR A 78 5.80 0.72 -4.27
CA THR A 78 6.33 1.97 -4.78
C THR A 78 5.44 2.43 -5.94
N ASP A 79 5.78 3.54 -6.56
CA ASP A 79 5.06 4.00 -7.75
C ASP A 79 5.10 2.99 -8.91
N VAL A 80 6.18 2.19 -9.00
CA VAL A 80 6.37 1.19 -10.06
C VAL A 80 5.25 0.15 -10.06
N GLN A 81 4.90 -0.40 -8.90
CA GLN A 81 3.87 -1.44 -8.81
C GLN A 81 2.48 -0.90 -9.12
N ILE A 82 2.21 0.35 -8.81
CA ILE A 82 0.92 0.98 -9.12
C ILE A 82 0.81 1.27 -10.61
N VAL A 83 1.91 1.68 -11.26
CA VAL A 83 1.94 1.80 -12.73
C VAL A 83 1.63 0.44 -13.37
N GLU A 84 2.29 -0.63 -12.91
CA GLU A 84 2.01 -2.00 -13.39
C GLU A 84 0.54 -2.37 -13.25
N LEU A 85 -0.05 -2.09 -12.09
CA LEU A 85 -1.45 -2.38 -11.83
C LEU A 85 -2.37 -1.65 -12.82
N PHE A 86 -2.15 -0.36 -13.01
CA PHE A 86 -2.99 0.42 -13.92
C PHE A 86 -2.83 -0.03 -15.37
N GLU A 87 -1.63 -0.37 -15.80
CA GLU A 87 -1.40 -0.90 -17.14
C GLU A 87 -2.08 -2.26 -17.32
N TYR A 88 -2.02 -3.12 -16.31
CA TYR A 88 -2.77 -4.38 -16.31
C TYR A 88 -4.27 -4.16 -16.46
N LEU A 89 -4.81 -3.13 -15.80
CA LEU A 89 -6.23 -2.78 -15.87
C LEU A 89 -6.61 -2.05 -17.18
N GLY A 90 -5.68 -1.92 -18.13
CA GLY A 90 -5.96 -1.28 -19.40
C GLY A 90 -6.03 0.23 -19.33
N MET A 91 -5.39 0.83 -18.34
CA MET A 91 -5.36 2.29 -18.18
C MET A 91 -4.07 2.88 -18.73
N GLU A 92 -4.13 4.13 -19.13
CA GLU A 92 -2.97 4.89 -19.59
C GLU A 92 -2.54 5.85 -18.48
N ILE A 93 -1.25 5.85 -18.17
CA ILE A 93 -0.67 6.78 -17.19
C ILE A 93 -0.42 8.11 -17.89
N ILE A 94 -1.06 9.17 -17.40
CA ILE A 94 -0.91 10.51 -17.98
C ILE A 94 -0.12 11.47 -17.10
N TYR A 95 0.12 11.08 -15.84
CA TYR A 95 0.95 11.85 -14.92
C TYR A 95 1.49 10.93 -13.84
N ARG A 96 2.74 11.16 -13.45
CA ARG A 96 3.41 10.39 -12.40
C ARG A 96 4.36 11.31 -11.66
N ASN A 97 4.22 11.39 -10.34
CA ASN A 97 5.14 12.15 -9.50
C ASN A 97 5.52 11.32 -8.27
N ASN A 98 6.78 10.89 -8.23
CA ASN A 98 7.27 10.05 -7.15
C ASN A 98 7.65 10.85 -5.89
N HIS A 99 7.79 12.17 -6.00
CA HIS A 99 8.23 13.03 -4.90
C HIS A 99 7.30 14.21 -4.75
N LEU A 100 6.24 14.04 -3.96
CA LEU A 100 5.29 15.12 -3.68
C LEU A 100 5.88 16.10 -2.67
N HIS A 101 5.75 17.40 -2.97
CA HIS A 101 6.26 18.46 -2.11
C HIS A 101 5.59 18.47 -0.73
N ASP A 102 4.27 18.30 -0.69
CA ASP A 102 3.48 18.41 0.53
C ASP A 102 3.28 17.06 1.27
N ARG A 103 3.60 15.95 0.62
CA ARG A 103 3.42 14.60 1.17
C ARG A 103 4.63 13.75 0.81
N ARG A 104 5.70 13.93 1.55
CA ARG A 104 7.00 13.32 1.25
C ARG A 104 7.02 11.79 1.31
N ASP A 105 6.10 11.21 2.07
CA ASP A 105 5.95 9.74 2.17
C ASP A 105 5.14 9.12 1.03
N SER A 106 4.62 9.95 0.13
CA SER A 106 3.64 9.53 -0.88
C SER A 106 4.09 9.86 -2.29
N PHE A 107 3.44 9.21 -3.25
CA PHE A 107 3.57 9.50 -4.67
C PHE A 107 2.19 9.69 -5.29
N ALA A 108 2.13 10.32 -6.47
CA ALA A 108 0.88 10.56 -7.17
C ALA A 108 0.91 9.97 -8.58
N ILE A 109 -0.22 9.41 -9.00
CA ILE A 109 -0.42 8.91 -10.35
C ILE A 109 -1.79 9.38 -10.82
N ILE A 110 -1.85 9.85 -12.06
CA ILE A 110 -3.10 10.13 -12.75
C ILE A 110 -3.18 9.19 -13.95
N ALA A 111 -4.28 8.47 -14.03
CA ALA A 111 -4.51 7.51 -15.10
C ALA A 111 -5.87 7.76 -15.74
N LYS A 112 -6.01 7.33 -16.97
CA LYS A 112 -7.28 7.38 -17.68
C LYS A 112 -7.51 6.06 -18.41
N LYS A 113 -8.76 5.75 -18.67
CA LYS A 113 -9.12 4.60 -19.47
C LYS A 113 -8.61 4.81 -20.89
N LYS A 114 -7.99 3.78 -21.47
CA LYS A 114 -7.56 3.86 -22.87
C LYS A 114 -8.77 3.97 -23.79
N THR A 115 -8.65 4.85 -24.78
CA THR A 115 -9.64 4.96 -25.84
C THR A 115 -9.15 4.18 -27.06
N ASN A 116 -10.04 3.40 -27.64
CA ASN A 116 -9.73 2.66 -28.86
C ASN A 116 -9.86 3.55 -30.10
#